data_9682e7943d02b9564d27beb0ff86d085
#
_entry.id   9682e7943d02b9564d27beb0ff86d085
#
_cell.length_a   1.000
_cell.length_b   1.000
_cell.length_c   1.000
_cell.angle_alpha   90.00
_cell.angle_beta   90.00
_cell.angle_gamma   90.00
#
_symmetry.space_group_name_H-M   'P 1'
#
loop_
_entity.id
_entity.type
_entity.pdbx_description
1 polymer ?
#
loop_
_entity_poly.entity_id
_entity_poly.type
_entity_poly.pdbx_seq_one_letter_code
_entity_poly.pdbx_strand_id
1 'polypeptide(L)'
;ACQHHRVQFMDGVMFMHSQRLPKLREVLDDGESVGKLRRITSAFSFAAPDEFVASNIRASGDLGPHGCLGDLGWYNIRFTLWAMKYQTPHKVSGRLLTEAGRAGGSSVPMEFSGELFFADGVSASFYCSFLNENQQWINLSGTKGFVHVPSFVCPYFGSEVSFEVNNTKFVTRGCEFNMEEHTRRVSIHEYASSAPNAQETNLFRNFSDLVLSRKTDESWGRIALQTQQVLEATLASARQDGKLVEVQ
;
A
#
# COMPACT_ATOMS: atom_id res chain seq x y z
N ALA A 1 -2.75 20.86 14.94
CA ALA A 1 -4.08 21.51 15.02
C ALA A 1 -5.09 20.57 15.71
N CYS A 2 -5.37 19.37 15.17
CA CYS A 2 -6.42 18.47 15.68
C CYS A 2 -6.27 18.12 17.17
N GLN A 3 -5.07 17.69 17.60
CA GLN A 3 -4.80 17.44 19.02
C GLN A 3 -5.07 18.66 19.91
N HIS A 4 -4.60 19.84 19.50
CA HIS A 4 -4.79 21.08 20.24
C HIS A 4 -6.28 21.42 20.43
N HIS A 5 -7.08 21.16 19.39
CA HIS A 5 -8.52 21.44 19.40
C HIS A 5 -9.37 20.24 19.84
N ARG A 6 -8.75 19.13 20.23
CA ARG A 6 -9.42 17.89 20.66
C ARG A 6 -10.45 17.36 19.65
N VAL A 7 -10.12 17.46 18.36
CA VAL A 7 -10.93 16.91 17.27
C VAL A 7 -10.25 15.71 16.67
N GLN A 8 -11.05 14.73 16.21
CA GLN A 8 -10.55 13.53 15.56
C GLN A 8 -10.03 13.86 14.16
N PHE A 9 -8.85 13.36 13.84
CA PHE A 9 -8.32 13.26 12.49
C PHE A 9 -8.30 11.79 12.06
N MET A 10 -8.67 11.52 10.82
CA MET A 10 -8.51 10.24 10.15
C MET A 10 -8.38 10.52 8.65
N ASP A 11 -7.40 9.91 8.00
CA ASP A 11 -7.25 10.01 6.55
C ASP A 11 -8.17 8.99 5.83
N GLY A 12 -8.58 9.31 4.61
CA GLY A 12 -9.57 8.55 3.84
C GLY A 12 -9.01 7.29 3.18
N VAL A 13 -8.15 6.53 3.84
CA VAL A 13 -7.53 5.32 3.29
C VAL A 13 -8.44 4.12 3.52
N MET A 14 -9.36 3.88 2.57
CA MET A 14 -10.47 2.95 2.71
C MET A 14 -10.05 1.51 3.04
N PHE A 15 -8.99 0.97 2.45
CA PHE A 15 -8.57 -0.41 2.67
C PHE A 15 -8.18 -0.70 4.13
N MET A 16 -7.79 0.34 4.91
CA MET A 16 -7.49 0.22 6.34
C MET A 16 -8.71 -0.20 7.16
N HIS A 17 -9.91 -0.11 6.60
CA HIS A 17 -11.17 -0.45 7.23
C HIS A 17 -11.78 -1.74 6.68
N SER A 18 -11.05 -2.45 5.81
CA SER A 18 -11.43 -3.77 5.29
C SER A 18 -11.30 -4.84 6.37
N GLN A 19 -12.28 -5.72 6.46
CA GLN A 19 -12.27 -6.92 7.32
C GLN A 19 -11.17 -7.92 6.91
N ARG A 20 -10.59 -7.74 5.74
CA ARG A 20 -9.44 -8.53 5.27
C ARG A 20 -8.18 -8.30 6.12
N LEU A 21 -7.95 -7.06 6.59
CA LEU A 21 -6.72 -6.75 7.32
C LEU A 21 -6.56 -7.53 8.63
N PRO A 22 -7.57 -7.67 9.50
CA PRO A 22 -7.47 -8.54 10.68
C PRO A 22 -7.10 -9.97 10.32
N LYS A 23 -7.73 -10.56 9.30
CA LYS A 23 -7.45 -11.93 8.86
C LYS A 23 -6.04 -12.08 8.26
N LEU A 24 -5.61 -11.10 7.52
CA LEU A 24 -4.24 -11.06 6.99
C LEU A 24 -3.22 -10.94 8.13
N ARG A 25 -3.52 -10.15 9.17
CA ARG A 25 -2.67 -10.04 10.36
C ARG A 25 -2.55 -11.36 11.12
N GLU A 26 -3.65 -12.09 11.30
CA GLU A 26 -3.66 -13.43 11.89
C GLU A 26 -2.68 -14.36 11.15
N VAL A 27 -2.72 -14.36 9.81
CA VAL A 27 -1.84 -15.19 8.96
C VAL A 27 -0.37 -14.75 9.04
N LEU A 28 -0.10 -13.45 9.10
CA LEU A 28 1.26 -12.93 9.21
C LEU A 28 1.89 -13.21 10.58
N ASP A 29 1.07 -13.32 11.62
CA ASP A 29 1.52 -13.45 13.01
C ASP A 29 1.43 -14.90 13.54
N ASP A 30 0.90 -15.85 12.76
CA ASP A 30 0.76 -17.27 13.18
C ASP A 30 2.10 -18.02 13.25
N GLY A 31 3.16 -17.45 12.69
CA GLY A 31 4.50 -18.02 12.65
C GLY A 31 4.67 -19.23 11.72
N GLU A 32 3.58 -19.73 11.13
CA GLU A 32 3.57 -20.94 10.29
C GLU A 32 3.32 -20.63 8.81
N SER A 33 2.33 -19.80 8.51
CA SER A 33 1.90 -19.53 7.13
C SER A 33 2.96 -18.80 6.31
N VAL A 34 3.57 -17.76 6.88
CA VAL A 34 4.61 -16.93 6.22
C VAL A 34 5.96 -17.08 6.92
N GLY A 35 5.95 -17.35 8.22
CA GLY A 35 7.15 -17.33 9.05
C GLY A 35 7.66 -15.90 9.24
N LYS A 36 8.97 -15.71 9.35
CA LYS A 36 9.55 -14.37 9.48
C LYS A 36 9.48 -13.65 8.14
N LEU A 37 8.82 -12.48 8.10
CA LEU A 37 8.72 -11.64 6.90
C LEU A 37 10.12 -11.21 6.44
N ARG A 38 10.35 -11.21 5.14
CA ARG A 38 11.65 -10.89 4.51
C ARG A 38 11.53 -9.86 3.40
N ARG A 39 10.50 -9.97 2.58
CA ARG A 39 10.31 -9.10 1.41
C ARG A 39 8.84 -8.73 1.23
N ILE A 40 8.57 -7.47 0.93
CA ILE A 40 7.26 -6.97 0.49
C ILE A 40 7.42 -6.42 -0.91
N THR A 41 6.53 -6.78 -1.83
CA THR A 41 6.50 -6.19 -3.18
C THR A 41 5.08 -5.80 -3.54
N SER A 42 4.90 -4.64 -4.15
CA SER A 42 3.57 -4.17 -4.50
C SER A 42 3.57 -3.33 -5.77
N ALA A 43 2.44 -3.33 -6.46
CA ALA A 43 2.20 -2.43 -7.57
C ALA A 43 0.78 -1.86 -7.49
N PHE A 44 0.65 -0.58 -7.84
CA PHE A 44 -0.64 0.05 -8.04
C PHE A 44 -0.55 1.00 -9.24
N SER A 45 -1.29 0.69 -10.30
CA SER A 45 -1.30 1.49 -11.52
C SER A 45 -2.65 1.47 -12.23
N PHE A 46 -2.87 2.45 -13.06
CA PHE A 46 -3.91 2.46 -14.08
C PHE A 46 -3.44 3.31 -15.28
N ALA A 47 -3.91 2.95 -16.47
CA ALA A 47 -3.68 3.73 -17.67
C ALA A 47 -4.62 4.94 -17.67
N ALA A 48 -4.10 6.11 -17.28
CA ALA A 48 -4.87 7.33 -17.21
C ALA A 48 -5.20 7.83 -18.64
N PRO A 49 -6.48 8.14 -18.94
CA PRO A 49 -6.84 8.75 -20.22
C PRO A 49 -6.27 10.17 -20.34
N ASP A 50 -6.09 10.66 -21.56
CA ASP A 50 -5.54 11.99 -21.85
C ASP A 50 -6.31 13.10 -21.11
N GLU A 51 -7.62 12.96 -20.97
CA GLU A 51 -8.46 13.90 -20.24
C GLU A 51 -8.09 13.98 -18.74
N PHE A 52 -7.70 12.86 -18.12
CA PHE A 52 -7.21 12.85 -16.74
C PHE A 52 -5.93 13.69 -16.63
N VAL A 53 -4.97 13.50 -17.51
CA VAL A 53 -3.72 14.27 -17.51
C VAL A 53 -3.99 15.75 -17.74
N ALA A 54 -4.94 16.08 -18.60
CA ALA A 54 -5.27 17.47 -18.95
C ALA A 54 -6.03 18.22 -17.84
N SER A 55 -6.85 17.56 -17.03
CA SER A 55 -7.81 18.21 -16.11
C SER A 55 -7.67 17.84 -14.64
N ASN A 56 -7.11 16.66 -14.31
CA ASN A 56 -7.08 16.19 -12.94
C ASN A 56 -6.02 16.93 -12.10
N ILE A 57 -6.34 17.23 -10.85
CA ILE A 57 -5.43 17.89 -9.91
C ILE A 57 -4.15 17.07 -9.66
N ARG A 58 -4.22 15.74 -9.75
CA ARG A 58 -3.09 14.81 -9.53
C ARG A 58 -2.05 14.84 -10.64
N ALA A 59 -2.40 15.41 -11.80
CA ALA A 59 -1.49 15.65 -12.91
C ALA A 59 -1.03 17.13 -12.99
N SER A 60 -1.20 17.90 -11.89
CA SER A 60 -0.83 19.32 -11.79
C SER A 60 0.18 19.52 -10.68
N GLY A 61 1.39 19.96 -11.00
CA GLY A 61 2.44 20.22 -10.02
C GLY A 61 2.07 21.23 -8.95
N ASP A 62 1.17 22.16 -9.25
CA ASP A 62 0.72 23.21 -8.32
C ASP A 62 -0.33 22.69 -7.31
N LEU A 63 -1.07 21.66 -7.67
CA LEU A 63 -2.19 21.15 -6.87
C LEU A 63 -1.92 19.76 -6.28
N GLY A 64 -1.16 18.93 -6.99
CA GLY A 64 -0.81 17.56 -6.58
C GLY A 64 0.64 17.21 -6.93
N PRO A 65 1.65 17.84 -6.30
CA PRO A 65 3.05 17.81 -6.72
C PRO A 65 3.69 16.41 -6.68
N HIS A 66 3.04 15.44 -6.06
CA HIS A 66 3.52 14.08 -5.95
C HIS A 66 3.00 13.14 -7.05
N GLY A 67 2.05 13.58 -7.89
CA GLY A 67 1.51 12.79 -9.01
C GLY A 67 1.08 11.37 -8.61
N CYS A 68 1.51 10.36 -9.38
CA CYS A 68 1.18 8.96 -9.09
C CYS A 68 1.78 8.47 -7.75
N LEU A 69 2.89 9.03 -7.31
CA LEU A 69 3.48 8.69 -6.00
C LEU A 69 2.54 9.12 -4.87
N GLY A 70 1.96 10.33 -4.95
CA GLY A 70 1.03 10.85 -3.94
C GLY A 70 -0.34 10.18 -3.99
N ASP A 71 -0.83 9.81 -5.17
CA ASP A 71 -2.13 9.18 -5.35
C ASP A 71 -2.08 7.66 -5.11
N LEU A 72 -1.22 6.94 -5.81
CA LEU A 72 -1.14 5.48 -5.79
C LEU A 72 -0.04 4.97 -4.84
N GLY A 73 1.14 5.58 -4.89
CA GLY A 73 2.27 5.22 -4.03
C GLY A 73 1.96 5.35 -2.54
N TRP A 74 1.08 6.29 -2.16
CA TRP A 74 0.55 6.42 -0.80
C TRP A 74 0.00 5.10 -0.26
N TYR A 75 -0.79 4.38 -1.06
CA TYR A 75 -1.38 3.10 -0.66
C TYR A 75 -0.33 1.99 -0.53
N ASN A 76 0.64 1.93 -1.44
CA ASN A 76 1.75 0.97 -1.38
C ASN A 76 2.58 1.16 -0.10
N ILE A 77 2.95 2.42 0.21
CA ILE A 77 3.70 2.78 1.41
C ILE A 77 2.89 2.49 2.68
N ARG A 78 1.61 2.91 2.73
CA ARG A 78 0.72 2.70 3.86
C ARG A 78 0.55 1.22 4.18
N PHE A 79 0.32 0.38 3.18
CA PHE A 79 0.17 -1.06 3.38
C PHE A 79 1.48 -1.70 3.86
N THR A 80 2.61 -1.28 3.31
CA THR A 80 3.93 -1.73 3.75
C THR A 80 4.17 -1.39 5.23
N LEU A 81 3.90 -0.16 5.64
CA LEU A 81 4.00 0.28 7.04
C LEU A 81 3.06 -0.52 7.95
N TRP A 82 1.82 -0.76 7.51
CA TRP A 82 0.89 -1.62 8.24
C TRP A 82 1.42 -3.05 8.39
N ALA A 83 1.96 -3.65 7.33
CA ALA A 83 2.54 -4.99 7.37
C ALA A 83 3.72 -5.07 8.36
N MET A 84 4.54 -4.03 8.41
CA MET A 84 5.66 -3.84 9.33
C MET A 84 5.27 -3.34 10.72
N LYS A 85 3.97 -3.39 11.09
CA LYS A 85 3.46 -2.90 12.40
C LYS A 85 3.89 -1.45 12.68
N TYR A 86 3.92 -0.63 11.62
CA TYR A 86 4.31 0.79 11.63
C TYR A 86 5.75 1.04 12.09
N GLN A 87 6.65 0.06 11.93
CA GLN A 87 8.09 0.36 11.97
C GLN A 87 8.44 1.29 10.79
N THR A 88 9.18 2.35 11.08
CA THR A 88 9.69 3.25 10.03
C THR A 88 10.89 2.61 9.34
N PRO A 89 10.97 2.60 8.00
CA PRO A 89 12.19 2.19 7.32
C PRO A 89 13.32 3.15 7.67
N HIS A 90 14.52 2.63 7.92
CA HIS A 90 15.66 3.49 8.25
C HIS A 90 16.23 4.19 7.01
N LYS A 91 16.09 3.59 5.83
CA LYS A 91 16.53 4.14 4.55
C LYS A 91 15.54 3.83 3.45
N VAL A 92 15.51 4.71 2.46
CA VAL A 92 14.69 4.56 1.25
C VAL A 92 15.50 4.88 -0.01
N SER A 93 15.09 4.32 -1.14
CA SER A 93 15.55 4.71 -2.46
C SER A 93 14.35 4.87 -3.39
N GLY A 94 14.38 5.88 -4.27
CA GLY A 94 13.32 6.15 -5.24
C GLY A 94 13.86 6.37 -6.64
N ARG A 95 13.03 6.14 -7.64
CA ARG A 95 13.29 6.41 -9.06
C ARG A 95 12.09 7.09 -9.69
N LEU A 96 12.31 8.28 -10.24
CA LEU A 96 11.41 8.93 -11.19
C LEU A 96 11.64 8.27 -12.55
N LEU A 97 10.66 7.50 -13.02
CA LEU A 97 10.75 6.80 -14.29
C LEU A 97 10.22 7.66 -15.43
N THR A 98 9.11 8.35 -15.18
CA THR A 98 8.47 9.26 -16.13
C THR A 98 7.87 10.44 -15.38
N GLU A 99 8.11 11.64 -15.89
CA GLU A 99 7.47 12.87 -15.44
C GLU A 99 6.71 13.52 -16.59
N ALA A 100 5.52 13.96 -16.35
CA ALA A 100 4.71 14.78 -17.26
C ALA A 100 3.73 15.62 -16.44
N GLY A 101 2.99 16.49 -17.08
CA GLY A 101 2.02 17.33 -16.41
C GLY A 101 1.14 18.07 -17.42
N ARG A 102 0.22 18.85 -16.89
CA ARG A 102 -0.64 19.73 -17.68
C ARG A 102 0.18 20.72 -18.51
N ALA A 103 -0.26 21.02 -19.73
CA ALA A 103 0.36 22.03 -20.58
C ALA A 103 0.48 23.38 -19.84
N GLY A 104 1.70 23.91 -19.72
CA GLY A 104 1.98 25.17 -19.03
C GLY A 104 2.09 25.08 -17.49
N GLY A 105 1.97 23.89 -16.90
CA GLY A 105 2.17 23.64 -15.48
C GLY A 105 3.47 22.88 -15.16
N SER A 106 3.78 22.73 -13.88
CA SER A 106 4.91 21.92 -13.42
C SER A 106 4.64 20.43 -13.66
N SER A 107 5.67 19.68 -14.05
CA SER A 107 5.58 18.21 -14.19
C SER A 107 5.44 17.52 -12.82
N VAL A 108 4.84 16.35 -12.85
CA VAL A 108 4.66 15.47 -11.68
C VAL A 108 5.08 14.05 -12.01
N PRO A 109 5.42 13.21 -11.03
CA PRO A 109 5.63 11.79 -11.25
C PRO A 109 4.41 11.14 -11.90
N MET A 110 4.57 10.61 -13.12
CA MET A 110 3.56 9.80 -13.82
C MET A 110 3.83 8.33 -13.65
N GLU A 111 5.10 7.98 -13.40
CA GLU A 111 5.57 6.63 -13.16
C GLU A 111 6.73 6.68 -12.17
N PHE A 112 6.65 5.84 -11.14
CA PHE A 112 7.60 5.86 -10.02
C PHE A 112 7.82 4.47 -9.44
N SER A 113 9.06 4.19 -9.00
CA SER A 113 9.38 3.02 -8.19
C SER A 113 10.15 3.41 -6.94
N GLY A 114 9.95 2.67 -5.86
CA GLY A 114 10.65 2.92 -4.61
C GLY A 114 11.04 1.65 -3.88
N GLU A 115 12.04 1.76 -3.02
CA GLU A 115 12.53 0.70 -2.17
C GLU A 115 12.72 1.21 -0.73
N LEU A 116 12.24 0.43 0.23
CA LEU A 116 12.26 0.74 1.66
C LEU A 116 13.08 -0.32 2.39
N PHE A 117 13.98 0.08 3.28
CA PHE A 117 14.87 -0.79 4.04
C PHE A 117 14.61 -0.66 5.54
N PHE A 118 14.30 -1.79 6.19
CA PHE A 118 13.99 -1.86 7.61
C PHE A 118 15.16 -2.42 8.41
N ALA A 119 15.28 -2.00 9.67
CA ALA A 119 16.44 -2.32 10.53
C ALA A 119 16.64 -3.82 10.77
N ASP A 120 15.57 -4.63 10.71
CA ASP A 120 15.62 -6.08 10.91
C ASP A 120 15.94 -6.89 9.64
N GLY A 121 16.37 -6.21 8.57
CA GLY A 121 16.74 -6.80 7.27
C GLY A 121 15.56 -7.12 6.36
N VAL A 122 14.35 -6.68 6.71
CA VAL A 122 13.21 -6.69 5.78
C VAL A 122 13.38 -5.56 4.78
N SER A 123 13.05 -5.83 3.53
CA SER A 123 12.98 -4.80 2.48
C SER A 123 11.62 -4.80 1.79
N ALA A 124 11.24 -3.65 1.25
CA ALA A 124 10.03 -3.54 0.47
C ALA A 124 10.30 -2.75 -0.82
N SER A 125 9.66 -3.17 -1.91
CA SER A 125 9.64 -2.37 -3.14
C SER A 125 8.22 -2.14 -3.61
N PHE A 126 8.01 -0.98 -4.23
CA PHE A 126 6.73 -0.66 -4.81
C PHE A 126 6.90 0.01 -6.19
N TYR A 127 5.86 -0.14 -6.99
CA TYR A 127 5.71 0.52 -8.27
C TYR A 127 4.35 1.20 -8.31
N CYS A 128 4.28 2.43 -8.81
CA CYS A 128 3.03 3.12 -9.05
C CYS A 128 3.09 3.93 -10.36
N SER A 129 1.98 3.95 -11.11
CA SER A 129 1.96 4.56 -12.43
C SER A 129 0.56 4.99 -12.86
N PHE A 130 0.49 6.13 -13.56
CA PHE A 130 -0.67 6.56 -14.34
C PHE A 130 -0.56 6.16 -15.82
N LEU A 131 0.48 5.40 -16.20
CA LEU A 131 0.80 5.05 -17.59
C LEU A 131 0.66 3.57 -17.90
N ASN A 132 0.49 2.72 -16.89
CA ASN A 132 0.38 1.27 -17.03
C ASN A 132 -1.03 0.79 -16.78
N GLU A 133 -1.37 -0.38 -17.36
CA GLU A 133 -2.64 -1.05 -17.14
C GLU A 133 -2.99 -1.25 -15.67
N ASN A 134 -4.29 -1.43 -15.40
CA ASN A 134 -4.83 -1.60 -14.06
C ASN A 134 -4.23 -2.80 -13.36
N GLN A 135 -3.52 -2.54 -12.29
CA GLN A 135 -3.05 -3.56 -11.35
C GLN A 135 -2.98 -2.98 -9.95
N GLN A 136 -3.22 -3.80 -8.96
CA GLN A 136 -3.20 -3.38 -7.56
C GLN A 136 -2.96 -4.60 -6.67
N TRP A 137 -1.76 -5.06 -6.61
CA TRP A 137 -1.42 -6.26 -5.87
C TRP A 137 -0.29 -6.02 -4.88
N ILE A 138 -0.21 -6.90 -3.87
CA ILE A 138 0.89 -6.94 -2.93
C ILE A 138 1.27 -8.39 -2.59
N ASN A 139 2.55 -8.67 -2.49
CA ASN A 139 3.12 -9.91 -2.01
C ASN A 139 3.88 -9.66 -0.70
N LEU A 140 3.65 -10.54 0.28
CA LEU A 140 4.28 -10.55 1.59
C LEU A 140 5.04 -11.86 1.74
N SER A 141 6.35 -11.85 1.50
CA SER A 141 7.19 -13.05 1.42
C SER A 141 8.01 -13.24 2.68
N GLY A 142 7.97 -14.43 3.23
CA GLY A 142 8.72 -14.81 4.44
C GLY A 142 9.50 -16.09 4.32
N THR A 143 9.91 -16.62 5.46
CA THR A 143 10.80 -17.79 5.53
C THR A 143 10.08 -19.14 5.33
N LYS A 144 8.75 -19.18 5.42
CA LYS A 144 7.95 -20.41 5.30
C LYS A 144 6.95 -20.35 4.14
N GLY A 145 6.64 -19.19 3.62
CA GLY A 145 5.69 -19.00 2.56
C GLY A 145 5.52 -17.53 2.18
N PHE A 146 4.54 -17.27 1.35
CA PHE A 146 4.16 -15.89 1.01
C PHE A 146 2.64 -15.75 0.90
N VAL A 147 2.19 -14.51 1.08
CA VAL A 147 0.80 -14.12 0.83
C VAL A 147 0.75 -13.27 -0.41
N HIS A 148 -0.23 -13.54 -1.27
CA HIS A 148 -0.60 -12.71 -2.42
C HIS A 148 -1.96 -12.07 -2.20
N VAL A 149 -2.03 -10.75 -2.30
CA VAL A 149 -3.28 -9.96 -2.22
C VAL A 149 -3.50 -9.30 -3.58
N PRO A 150 -4.44 -9.79 -4.41
CA PRO A 150 -4.58 -9.34 -5.81
C PRO A 150 -5.29 -7.99 -5.97
N SER A 151 -5.95 -7.50 -4.92
CA SER A 151 -6.79 -6.29 -4.97
C SER A 151 -6.74 -5.55 -3.64
N PHE A 152 -5.55 -5.07 -3.25
CA PHE A 152 -5.36 -4.59 -1.88
C PHE A 152 -6.02 -3.23 -1.61
N VAL A 153 -6.29 -2.40 -2.64
CA VAL A 153 -6.92 -1.09 -2.49
C VAL A 153 -8.39 -1.12 -2.87
N CYS A 154 -8.69 -1.42 -4.14
CA CYS A 154 -10.04 -1.42 -4.69
C CYS A 154 -10.52 -2.86 -4.87
N PRO A 155 -11.45 -3.37 -4.08
CA PRO A 155 -11.95 -4.73 -4.26
C PRO A 155 -12.67 -4.87 -5.61
N TYR A 156 -12.58 -6.05 -6.22
CA TYR A 156 -13.40 -6.38 -7.39
C TYR A 156 -14.87 -6.44 -7.01
N PHE A 157 -15.75 -6.22 -7.98
CA PHE A 157 -17.19 -6.39 -7.77
C PHE A 157 -17.50 -7.80 -7.28
N GLY A 158 -18.24 -7.89 -6.18
CA GLY A 158 -18.58 -9.17 -5.57
C GLY A 158 -19.00 -9.04 -4.12
N SER A 159 -19.13 -10.17 -3.46
CA SER A 159 -19.55 -10.29 -2.06
C SER A 159 -18.43 -10.72 -1.12
N GLU A 160 -17.21 -10.85 -1.64
CA GLU A 160 -16.04 -11.25 -0.85
C GLU A 160 -14.77 -10.54 -1.30
N VAL A 161 -13.88 -10.33 -0.35
CA VAL A 161 -12.47 -9.99 -0.60
C VAL A 161 -11.60 -11.16 -0.16
N SER A 162 -10.47 -11.38 -0.82
CA SER A 162 -9.63 -12.53 -0.53
C SER A 162 -8.15 -12.25 -0.65
N PHE A 163 -7.36 -13.19 -0.15
CA PHE A 163 -5.93 -13.31 -0.40
C PHE A 163 -5.55 -14.78 -0.45
N GLU A 164 -4.38 -15.06 -0.99
CA GLU A 164 -3.83 -16.42 -1.11
C GLU A 164 -2.61 -16.58 -0.22
N VAL A 165 -2.52 -17.72 0.45
CA VAL A 165 -1.35 -18.13 1.24
C VAL A 165 -0.70 -19.30 0.51
N ASN A 166 0.58 -19.15 0.18
CA ASN A 166 1.33 -20.08 -0.64
C ASN A 166 2.51 -20.67 0.16
N ASN A 167 2.52 -21.99 0.30
CA ASN A 167 3.57 -22.76 0.96
C ASN A 167 4.16 -23.80 0.01
N THR A 168 4.47 -23.40 -1.23
CA THR A 168 5.01 -24.24 -2.31
C THR A 168 6.28 -24.95 -1.87
N LYS A 169 6.43 -26.21 -2.21
CA LYS A 169 7.60 -27.03 -1.88
C LYS A 169 8.33 -27.46 -3.15
N PHE A 170 9.63 -27.29 -3.13
CA PHE A 170 10.49 -27.88 -4.17
C PHE A 170 10.66 -29.38 -3.90
N VAL A 171 10.40 -30.21 -4.89
CA VAL A 171 10.50 -31.68 -4.79
C VAL A 171 11.36 -32.21 -5.92
N THR A 172 12.33 -33.05 -5.55
CA THR A 172 13.20 -33.73 -6.50
C THR A 172 12.87 -35.22 -6.51
N ARG A 173 12.54 -35.80 -7.69
CA ARG A 173 12.30 -37.22 -7.90
C ARG A 173 13.19 -37.71 -9.04
N GLY A 174 14.34 -38.31 -8.71
CA GLY A 174 15.33 -38.67 -9.72
C GLY A 174 15.87 -37.42 -10.45
N CYS A 175 15.66 -37.36 -11.77
CA CYS A 175 16.03 -36.21 -12.61
C CYS A 175 14.91 -35.19 -12.81
N GLU A 176 13.76 -35.35 -12.15
CA GLU A 176 12.64 -34.41 -12.21
C GLU A 176 12.73 -33.38 -11.11
N PHE A 177 12.67 -32.10 -11.51
CA PHE A 177 12.72 -30.93 -10.62
C PHE A 177 11.40 -30.20 -10.72
N ASN A 178 10.49 -30.41 -9.77
CA ASN A 178 9.17 -29.85 -9.79
C ASN A 178 8.82 -29.16 -8.46
N MET A 179 7.76 -28.34 -8.50
CA MET A 179 7.20 -27.70 -7.33
C MET A 179 5.86 -28.35 -6.98
N GLU A 180 5.65 -28.65 -5.71
CA GLU A 180 4.32 -28.97 -5.20
C GLU A 180 3.61 -27.69 -4.83
N GLU A 181 2.45 -27.45 -5.43
CA GLU A 181 1.62 -26.31 -5.11
C GLU A 181 0.86 -26.56 -3.80
N HIS A 182 1.03 -25.66 -2.83
CA HIS A 182 0.29 -25.65 -1.58
C HIS A 182 -0.30 -24.26 -1.38
N THR A 183 -1.38 -23.98 -2.12
CA THR A 183 -2.07 -22.68 -2.07
C THR A 183 -3.42 -22.85 -1.37
N ARG A 184 -3.69 -21.97 -0.41
CA ARG A 184 -5.00 -21.82 0.20
C ARG A 184 -5.52 -20.41 0.05
N ARG A 185 -6.76 -20.25 -0.38
CA ARG A 185 -7.45 -18.97 -0.45
C ARG A 185 -8.16 -18.70 0.85
N VAL A 186 -8.00 -17.49 1.38
CA VAL A 186 -8.73 -16.97 2.53
C VAL A 186 -9.70 -15.91 2.02
N SER A 187 -11.00 -16.20 2.12
CA SER A 187 -12.07 -15.31 1.69
C SER A 187 -12.80 -14.73 2.88
N ILE A 188 -13.12 -13.45 2.80
CA ILE A 188 -13.83 -12.67 3.81
C ILE A 188 -15.08 -12.10 3.18
N HIS A 189 -16.22 -12.29 3.81
CA HIS A 189 -17.48 -11.71 3.36
C HIS A 189 -17.49 -10.20 3.54
N GLU A 190 -17.16 -9.51 2.48
CA GLU A 190 -17.11 -8.05 2.39
C GLU A 190 -17.53 -7.65 0.98
N TYR A 191 -18.58 -6.90 0.86
CA TYR A 191 -19.07 -6.48 -0.45
C TYR A 191 -18.20 -5.36 -1.04
N ALA A 192 -18.22 -5.27 -2.35
CA ALA A 192 -17.71 -4.12 -3.07
C ALA A 192 -18.47 -2.84 -2.63
N SER A 193 -17.92 -1.68 -3.00
CA SER A 193 -18.34 -0.35 -2.56
C SER A 193 -19.86 -0.13 -2.42
N SER A 194 -20.26 0.74 -1.52
CA SER A 194 -21.64 1.14 -1.19
C SER A 194 -22.48 0.11 -0.40
N ALA A 195 -21.98 -1.08 -0.14
CA ALA A 195 -22.67 -2.05 0.72
C ALA A 195 -22.45 -1.74 2.22
N PRO A 196 -23.35 -2.20 3.11
CA PRO A 196 -23.22 -1.93 4.54
C PRO A 196 -21.95 -2.43 5.21
N ASN A 197 -21.29 -3.43 4.64
CA ASN A 197 -20.03 -4.02 5.11
C ASN A 197 -18.83 -3.70 4.20
N ALA A 198 -18.98 -2.82 3.23
CA ALA A 198 -17.88 -2.38 2.38
C ALA A 198 -16.83 -1.57 3.17
N GLN A 199 -15.58 -1.63 2.78
CA GLN A 199 -14.47 -0.93 3.43
C GLN A 199 -14.73 0.60 3.50
N GLU A 200 -15.31 1.21 2.48
CA GLU A 200 -15.67 2.64 2.44
C GLU A 200 -16.75 2.95 3.49
N THR A 201 -17.76 2.12 3.59
CA THR A 201 -18.82 2.26 4.60
C THR A 201 -18.26 2.09 6.00
N ASN A 202 -17.36 1.12 6.19
CA ASN A 202 -16.68 0.90 7.47
C ASN A 202 -15.78 2.09 7.84
N LEU A 203 -15.13 2.74 6.88
CA LEU A 203 -14.34 3.96 7.12
C LEU A 203 -15.21 5.04 7.77
N PHE A 204 -16.34 5.37 7.16
CA PHE A 204 -17.25 6.39 7.69
C PHE A 204 -17.82 5.99 9.05
N ARG A 205 -18.18 4.72 9.23
CA ARG A 205 -18.68 4.20 10.52
C ARG A 205 -17.62 4.33 11.61
N ASN A 206 -16.41 3.84 11.36
CA ASN A 206 -15.31 3.90 12.32
C ASN A 206 -14.95 5.35 12.68
N PHE A 207 -14.94 6.26 11.71
CA PHE A 207 -14.73 7.68 11.99
C PHE A 207 -15.86 8.27 12.85
N SER A 208 -17.12 7.98 12.51
CA SER A 208 -18.28 8.46 13.26
C SER A 208 -18.26 7.93 14.70
N ASP A 209 -17.96 6.65 14.90
CA ASP A 209 -17.87 6.04 16.22
C ASP A 209 -16.78 6.67 17.08
N LEU A 210 -15.62 6.98 16.50
CA LEU A 210 -14.56 7.72 17.18
C LEU A 210 -15.03 9.12 17.61
N VAL A 211 -15.65 9.87 16.71
CA VAL A 211 -16.17 11.21 17.01
C VAL A 211 -17.24 11.16 18.13
N LEU A 212 -18.19 10.24 18.01
CA LEU A 212 -19.28 10.08 18.97
C LEU A 212 -18.79 9.59 20.34
N SER A 213 -17.73 8.80 20.38
CA SER A 213 -17.11 8.35 21.64
C SER A 213 -16.48 9.50 22.42
N ARG A 214 -16.26 10.66 21.83
CA ARG A 214 -15.53 11.81 22.38
C ARG A 214 -14.10 11.48 22.84
N LYS A 215 -13.54 10.36 22.38
CA LYS A 215 -12.14 9.97 22.58
C LYS A 215 -11.40 10.11 21.28
N THR A 216 -10.33 10.91 21.28
CA THR A 216 -9.48 11.04 20.11
C THR A 216 -8.49 9.89 20.03
N ASP A 217 -8.37 9.26 18.85
CA ASP A 217 -7.32 8.31 18.53
C ASP A 217 -6.24 9.01 17.72
N GLU A 218 -5.14 9.33 18.37
CA GLU A 218 -4.00 10.03 17.74
C GLU A 218 -3.19 9.14 16.79
N SER A 219 -3.42 7.82 16.81
CA SER A 219 -2.69 6.89 15.94
C SER A 219 -2.92 7.19 14.47
N TRP A 220 -4.14 7.57 14.07
CA TRP A 220 -4.48 7.92 12.69
C TRP A 220 -3.65 9.09 12.15
N GLY A 221 -3.49 10.14 12.93
CA GLY A 221 -2.64 11.28 12.54
C GLY A 221 -1.17 10.91 12.46
N ARG A 222 -0.69 10.07 13.39
CA ARG A 222 0.70 9.60 13.41
C ARG A 222 1.02 8.72 12.20
N ILE A 223 0.18 7.75 11.88
CA ILE A 223 0.42 6.86 10.72
C ILE A 223 0.29 7.60 9.39
N ALA A 224 -0.60 8.60 9.30
CA ALA A 224 -0.69 9.47 8.12
C ALA A 224 0.60 10.28 7.94
N LEU A 225 1.10 10.90 9.01
CA LEU A 225 2.37 11.65 8.99
C LEU A 225 3.54 10.75 8.61
N GLN A 226 3.63 9.56 9.20
CA GLN A 226 4.68 8.59 8.89
C GLN A 226 4.65 8.16 7.42
N THR A 227 3.45 7.95 6.84
CA THR A 227 3.31 7.64 5.43
C THR A 227 3.84 8.77 4.55
N GLN A 228 3.52 10.03 4.91
CA GLN A 228 4.02 11.20 4.20
C GLN A 228 5.54 11.34 4.31
N GLN A 229 6.12 11.14 5.50
CA GLN A 229 7.57 11.20 5.69
C GLN A 229 8.31 10.18 4.81
N VAL A 230 7.82 8.94 4.73
CA VAL A 230 8.40 7.91 3.86
C VAL A 230 8.27 8.30 2.38
N LEU A 231 7.11 8.82 1.98
CA LEU A 231 6.85 9.30 0.62
C LEU A 231 7.83 10.42 0.24
N GLU A 232 7.95 11.44 1.07
CA GLU A 232 8.86 12.59 0.84
C GLU A 232 10.32 12.16 0.75
N ALA A 233 10.76 11.29 1.67
CA ALA A 233 12.12 10.75 1.63
C ALA A 233 12.38 9.95 0.35
N THR A 234 11.40 9.19 -0.12
CA THR A 234 11.51 8.40 -1.35
C THR A 234 11.58 9.32 -2.59
N LEU A 235 10.77 10.39 -2.63
CA LEU A 235 10.83 11.39 -3.68
C LEU A 235 12.16 12.17 -3.65
N ALA A 236 12.64 12.54 -2.46
CA ALA A 236 13.93 13.21 -2.30
C ALA A 236 15.09 12.34 -2.79
N SER A 237 15.04 11.03 -2.55
CA SER A 237 15.97 10.06 -3.11
C SER A 237 15.93 10.05 -4.64
N ALA A 238 14.73 9.97 -5.22
CA ALA A 238 14.54 9.93 -6.66
C ALA A 238 15.13 11.18 -7.37
N ARG A 239 14.99 12.35 -6.77
CA ARG A 239 15.58 13.61 -7.24
C ARG A 239 17.11 13.68 -7.09
N GLN A 240 17.73 12.69 -6.45
CA GLN A 240 19.16 12.52 -6.26
C GLN A 240 19.64 11.21 -6.91
N ASP A 241 19.08 10.84 -8.07
CA ASP A 241 19.42 9.63 -8.85
C ASP A 241 19.29 8.32 -8.04
N GLY A 242 18.36 8.28 -7.09
CA GLY A 242 18.09 7.11 -6.24
C GLY A 242 19.12 6.88 -5.14
N LYS A 243 19.83 7.92 -4.74
CA LYS A 243 20.70 7.87 -3.56
C LYS A 243 19.88 7.48 -2.33
N LEU A 244 20.44 6.59 -1.51
CA LEU A 244 19.81 6.21 -0.24
C LEU A 244 19.63 7.43 0.68
N VAL A 245 18.40 7.62 1.14
CA VAL A 245 18.01 8.71 2.07
C VAL A 245 17.50 8.09 3.36
N GLU A 246 17.89 8.65 4.50
CA GLU A 246 17.34 8.28 5.81
C GLU A 246 15.96 8.91 5.99
N VAL A 247 15.04 8.15 6.58
CA VAL A 247 13.71 8.65 6.94
C VAL A 247 13.78 9.30 8.31
N GLN A 248 13.37 10.57 8.39
CA GLN A 248 13.39 11.38 9.62
C GLN A 248 12.04 11.35 10.33
#